data_46185a99a4c030dbb0313bee9adbb306
#
_entry.id   46185a99a4c030dbb0313bee9adbb306
#
_cell.length_a   1.000
_cell.length_b   1.000
_cell.length_c   1.000
_cell.angle_alpha   90.00
_cell.angle_beta   90.00
_cell.angle_gamma   90.00
#
_symmetry.space_group_name_H-M   'P 1'
#
loop_
_entity.id
_entity.type
_entity.pdbx_description
1 polymer ?
#
loop_
_entity_poly.entity_id
_entity_poly.type
_entity_poly.pdbx_seq_one_letter_code
_entity_poly.pdbx_strand_id
1 'polypeptide(L)'
;ILAPRNVPVTVRYGEALLQAGRPKRAHEVLLDLFNNVPPSQEQIRLTAIAANAAGDVADAYSYMAEYHLMGGDLPLAINQLELALSVPGLSEVQRAKFVARLKEIREWLPKERAKMQRAEPAPRPPGG
;
A
#
# COMPACT_ATOMS: atom_id res chain seq x y z
N ILE A 1 -22.30 -2.78 -20.53
CA ILE A 1 -21.82 -3.81 -19.69
C ILE A 1 -20.36 -3.93 -19.64
N LEU A 2 -19.94 -4.11 -18.47
CA LEU A 2 -18.52 -4.24 -18.24
C LEU A 2 -18.09 -5.66 -18.49
N ALA A 3 -17.17 -5.84 -19.40
CA ALA A 3 -16.43 -7.06 -19.51
C ALA A 3 -15.83 -7.41 -18.15
N PRO A 4 -15.55 -8.68 -17.87
CA PRO A 4 -14.79 -9.03 -16.68
C PRO A 4 -13.58 -8.13 -16.58
N ARG A 5 -13.24 -7.70 -15.39
CA ARG A 5 -12.21 -6.69 -15.15
C ARG A 5 -10.94 -6.97 -15.93
N ASN A 6 -10.74 -6.20 -16.98
CA ASN A 6 -9.53 -6.27 -17.78
C ASN A 6 -8.49 -5.37 -17.14
N VAL A 7 -7.48 -5.99 -16.52
CA VAL A 7 -6.47 -5.25 -15.76
C VAL A 7 -5.73 -4.21 -16.60
N PRO A 8 -5.13 -4.55 -17.75
CA PRO A 8 -4.42 -3.54 -18.55
C PRO A 8 -5.30 -2.38 -19.00
N VAL A 9 -6.53 -2.67 -19.43
CA VAL A 9 -7.47 -1.64 -19.90
C VAL A 9 -7.87 -0.74 -18.75
N THR A 10 -8.18 -1.31 -17.58
CA THR A 10 -8.59 -0.54 -16.40
C THR A 10 -7.46 0.35 -15.89
N VAL A 11 -6.22 -0.16 -15.87
CA VAL A 11 -5.06 0.62 -15.47
C VAL A 11 -4.84 1.81 -16.40
N ARG A 12 -4.91 1.58 -17.71
CA ARG A 12 -4.78 2.66 -18.70
C ARG A 12 -5.88 3.70 -18.56
N TYR A 13 -7.10 3.26 -18.29
CA TYR A 13 -8.22 4.15 -18.06
C TYR A 13 -7.96 5.03 -16.81
N GLY A 14 -7.50 4.42 -15.72
CA GLY A 14 -7.12 5.15 -14.51
C GLY A 14 -6.04 6.20 -14.79
N GLU A 15 -5.00 5.82 -15.53
CA GLU A 15 -3.93 6.75 -15.92
C GLU A 15 -4.47 7.90 -16.77
N ALA A 16 -5.33 7.60 -17.74
CA ALA A 16 -5.95 8.61 -18.60
C ALA A 16 -6.80 9.59 -17.79
N LEU A 17 -7.54 9.10 -16.81
CA LEU A 17 -8.35 9.94 -15.91
C LEU A 17 -7.46 10.87 -15.09
N LEU A 18 -6.32 10.39 -14.59
CA LEU A 18 -5.36 11.23 -13.88
C LEU A 18 -4.81 12.33 -14.78
N GLN A 19 -4.42 11.98 -16.01
CA GLN A 19 -3.91 12.95 -16.97
C GLN A 19 -4.97 13.97 -17.37
N ALA A 20 -6.24 13.58 -17.39
CA ALA A 20 -7.35 14.46 -17.69
C ALA A 20 -7.76 15.33 -16.51
N GLY A 21 -7.09 15.25 -15.36
CA GLY A 21 -7.42 16.05 -14.18
C GLY A 21 -8.67 15.56 -13.46
N ARG A 22 -8.97 14.26 -13.55
CA ARG A 22 -10.12 13.63 -12.89
C ARG A 22 -9.67 12.60 -11.85
N PRO A 23 -8.98 13.04 -10.79
CA PRO A 23 -8.37 12.12 -9.84
C PRO A 23 -9.37 11.32 -9.00
N LYS A 24 -10.53 11.90 -8.66
CA LYS A 24 -11.55 11.17 -7.89
C LYS A 24 -12.06 9.96 -8.66
N ARG A 25 -12.35 10.17 -9.95
CA ARG A 25 -12.81 9.07 -10.80
C ARG A 25 -11.71 8.03 -11.02
N ALA A 26 -10.48 8.49 -11.18
CA ALA A 26 -9.32 7.59 -11.29
C ALA A 26 -9.18 6.72 -10.04
N HIS A 27 -9.30 7.32 -8.86
CA HIS A 27 -9.24 6.59 -7.59
C HIS A 27 -10.35 5.55 -7.49
N GLU A 28 -11.59 5.91 -7.83
CA GLU A 28 -12.71 4.96 -7.81
C GLU A 28 -12.47 3.75 -8.71
N VAL A 29 -12.01 3.99 -9.93
CA VAL A 29 -11.75 2.93 -10.93
C VAL A 29 -10.63 2.02 -10.47
N LEU A 30 -9.53 2.59 -10.01
CA LEU A 30 -8.36 1.83 -9.56
C LEU A 30 -8.64 1.09 -8.25
N LEU A 31 -9.41 1.68 -7.36
CA LEU A 31 -9.80 1.03 -6.10
C LEU A 31 -10.72 -0.17 -6.35
N ASP A 32 -11.64 -0.07 -7.29
CA ASP A 32 -12.48 -1.20 -7.68
C ASP A 32 -11.61 -2.37 -8.18
N LEU A 33 -10.63 -2.06 -9.01
CA LEU A 33 -9.68 -3.07 -9.49
C LEU A 33 -8.87 -3.66 -8.32
N PHE A 34 -8.36 -2.81 -7.45
CA PHE A 34 -7.57 -3.19 -6.27
C PHE A 34 -8.34 -4.17 -5.37
N ASN A 35 -9.63 -3.91 -5.15
CA ASN A 35 -10.45 -4.72 -4.23
C ASN A 35 -10.90 -6.05 -4.83
N ASN A 36 -10.87 -6.20 -6.14
CA ASN A 36 -11.47 -7.36 -6.81
C ASN A 36 -10.49 -8.25 -7.57
N VAL A 37 -9.29 -7.77 -7.79
CA VAL A 37 -8.23 -8.51 -8.49
C VAL A 37 -6.94 -8.35 -7.68
N PRO A 38 -6.16 -9.43 -7.46
CA PRO A 38 -4.89 -9.28 -6.76
C PRO A 38 -4.00 -8.25 -7.47
N PRO A 39 -3.65 -7.14 -6.81
CA PRO A 39 -2.93 -6.06 -7.48
C PRO A 39 -1.43 -6.37 -7.59
N SER A 40 -0.82 -5.86 -8.65
CA SER A 40 0.63 -5.78 -8.72
C SER A 40 1.12 -4.59 -7.88
N GLN A 41 2.40 -4.58 -7.56
CA GLN A 41 3.01 -3.47 -6.82
C GLN A 41 2.81 -2.14 -7.56
N GLU A 42 2.94 -2.14 -8.89
CA GLU A 42 2.75 -0.94 -9.70
C GLU A 42 1.29 -0.46 -9.67
N GLN A 43 0.32 -1.35 -9.68
CA GLN A 43 -1.09 -0.99 -9.55
C GLN A 43 -1.39 -0.34 -8.19
N ILE A 44 -0.77 -0.85 -7.13
CA ILE A 44 -0.91 -0.27 -5.79
C ILE A 44 -0.35 1.15 -5.78
N ARG A 45 0.83 1.36 -6.37
CA ARG A 45 1.45 2.69 -6.45
C ARG A 45 0.55 3.67 -7.20
N LEU A 46 0.00 3.25 -8.33
CA LEU A 46 -0.89 4.09 -9.13
C LEU A 46 -2.16 4.45 -8.35
N THR A 47 -2.73 3.49 -7.62
CA THR A 47 -3.90 3.73 -6.76
C THR A 47 -3.58 4.77 -5.68
N ALA A 48 -2.40 4.68 -5.07
CA ALA A 48 -1.94 5.67 -4.09
C ALA A 48 -1.80 7.06 -4.70
N ILE A 49 -1.24 7.16 -5.91
CA ILE A 49 -1.11 8.43 -6.63
C ILE A 49 -2.50 9.04 -6.88
N ALA A 50 -3.44 8.23 -7.36
CA ALA A 50 -4.81 8.69 -7.62
C ALA A 50 -5.50 9.16 -6.34
N ALA A 51 -5.38 8.41 -5.27
CA ALA A 51 -5.96 8.78 -3.98
C ALA A 51 -5.40 10.11 -3.46
N ASN A 52 -4.08 10.27 -3.54
CA ASN A 52 -3.43 11.50 -3.11
C ASN A 52 -3.88 12.70 -3.94
N ALA A 53 -3.95 12.54 -5.26
CA ALA A 53 -4.42 13.59 -6.16
C ALA A 53 -5.90 13.94 -5.92
N ALA A 54 -6.69 12.99 -5.47
CA ALA A 54 -8.11 13.19 -5.12
C ALA A 54 -8.32 13.84 -3.75
N GLY A 55 -7.25 14.03 -2.97
CA GLY A 55 -7.34 14.55 -1.61
C GLY A 55 -7.53 13.48 -0.54
N ASP A 56 -7.55 12.20 -0.92
CA ASP A 56 -7.69 11.06 -0.01
C ASP A 56 -6.32 10.65 0.54
N VAL A 57 -5.70 11.56 1.28
CA VAL A 57 -4.30 11.43 1.72
C VAL A 57 -4.09 10.23 2.64
N ALA A 58 -5.01 10.00 3.58
CA ALA A 58 -4.91 8.88 4.50
C ALA A 58 -4.97 7.54 3.76
N ASP A 59 -5.88 7.42 2.79
CA ASP A 59 -5.97 6.23 1.96
C ASP A 59 -4.70 6.03 1.13
N ALA A 60 -4.14 7.12 0.61
CA ALA A 60 -2.88 7.05 -0.14
C ALA A 60 -1.75 6.46 0.69
N TYR A 61 -1.62 6.87 1.95
CA TYR A 61 -0.64 6.27 2.87
C TYR A 61 -0.91 4.79 3.08
N SER A 62 -2.18 4.40 3.25
CA SER A 62 -2.52 2.98 3.45
C SER A 62 -2.19 2.12 2.23
N TYR A 63 -2.37 2.64 1.02
CA TYR A 63 -1.96 1.93 -0.21
C TYR A 63 -0.44 1.81 -0.28
N MET A 64 0.30 2.84 0.10
CA MET A 64 1.76 2.76 0.13
C MET A 64 2.27 1.76 1.17
N ALA A 65 1.54 1.57 2.26
CA ALA A 65 1.85 0.50 3.20
C ALA A 65 1.77 -0.87 2.51
N GLU A 66 0.71 -1.12 1.74
CA GLU A 66 0.56 -2.36 0.98
C GLU A 66 1.66 -2.51 -0.09
N TYR A 67 2.05 -1.40 -0.73
CA TYR A 67 3.16 -1.37 -1.67
C TYR A 67 4.46 -1.88 -1.02
N HIS A 68 4.78 -1.36 0.16
CA HIS A 68 6.00 -1.76 0.89
C HIS A 68 5.91 -3.18 1.42
N LEU A 69 4.71 -3.62 1.85
CA LEU A 69 4.49 -5.01 2.25
C LEU A 69 4.81 -5.97 1.11
N MET A 70 4.32 -5.65 -0.08
CA MET A 70 4.57 -6.48 -1.25
C MET A 70 6.06 -6.51 -1.61
N GLY A 71 6.77 -5.42 -1.34
CA GLY A 71 8.22 -5.33 -1.51
C GLY A 71 9.04 -5.94 -0.36
N GLY A 72 8.36 -6.45 0.67
CA GLY A 72 9.03 -7.08 1.81
C GLY A 72 9.58 -6.11 2.85
N ASP A 73 9.21 -4.84 2.79
CA ASP A 73 9.72 -3.82 3.71
C ASP A 73 8.69 -3.50 4.80
N LEU A 74 8.69 -4.33 5.84
CA LEU A 74 7.74 -4.17 6.95
C LEU A 74 7.93 -2.87 7.73
N PRO A 75 9.14 -2.42 8.04
CA PRO A 75 9.31 -1.14 8.73
C PRO A 75 8.74 0.05 7.97
N LEU A 76 8.93 0.12 6.65
CA LEU A 76 8.34 1.19 5.84
C LEU A 76 6.82 1.08 5.78
N ALA A 77 6.26 -0.14 5.69
CA ALA A 77 4.82 -0.35 5.73
C ALA A 77 4.21 0.17 7.04
N ILE A 78 4.85 -0.13 8.17
CA ILE A 78 4.43 0.37 9.48
C ILE A 78 4.47 1.90 9.50
N ASN A 79 5.54 2.50 9.01
CA ASN A 79 5.68 3.96 8.94
C ASN A 79 4.54 4.59 8.15
N GLN A 80 4.18 4.03 7.00
CA GLN A 80 3.09 4.55 6.17
C GLN A 80 1.74 4.49 6.89
N LEU A 81 1.46 3.41 7.61
CA LEU A 81 0.21 3.31 8.38
C LEU A 81 0.18 4.26 9.56
N GLU A 82 1.30 4.49 10.21
CA GLU A 82 1.39 5.49 11.27
C GLU A 82 1.10 6.90 10.71
N LEU A 83 1.62 7.21 9.52
CA LEU A 83 1.32 8.45 8.83
C LEU A 83 -0.16 8.55 8.47
N ALA A 84 -0.76 7.47 7.98
CA ALA A 84 -2.20 7.43 7.70
C ALA A 84 -3.02 7.75 8.95
N LEU A 85 -2.65 7.19 10.09
CA LEU A 85 -3.33 7.43 11.37
C LEU A 85 -3.14 8.85 11.89
N SER A 86 -2.11 9.57 11.44
CA SER A 86 -1.85 10.95 11.84
C SER A 86 -2.64 11.99 11.04
N VAL A 87 -3.30 11.59 9.97
CA VAL A 87 -4.07 12.50 9.13
C VAL A 87 -5.29 12.99 9.90
N PRO A 88 -5.55 14.32 9.94
CA PRO A 88 -6.73 14.84 10.61
C PRO A 88 -8.03 14.43 9.91
N GLY A 89 -9.11 14.27 10.67
CA GLY A 89 -10.43 14.04 10.11
C GLY A 89 -10.69 12.62 9.62
N LEU A 90 -9.96 11.63 10.12
CA LEU A 90 -10.24 10.23 9.78
C LEU A 90 -11.64 9.83 10.21
N SER A 91 -12.34 9.09 9.35
CA SER A 91 -13.57 8.41 9.77
C SER A 91 -13.23 7.29 10.77
N GLU A 92 -14.24 6.88 11.54
CA GLU A 92 -14.07 5.75 12.45
C GLU A 92 -13.70 4.46 11.70
N VAL A 93 -14.28 4.28 10.51
CA VAL A 93 -14.01 3.13 9.65
C VAL A 93 -12.55 3.13 9.19
N GLN A 94 -12.05 4.28 8.72
CA GLN A 94 -10.65 4.41 8.31
C GLN A 94 -9.69 4.11 9.47
N ARG A 95 -9.94 4.71 10.62
CA ARG A 95 -9.12 4.52 11.82
C ARG A 95 -9.06 3.05 12.23
N ALA A 96 -10.22 2.42 12.32
CA ALA A 96 -10.31 1.01 12.71
C ALA A 96 -9.56 0.11 11.72
N LYS A 97 -9.71 0.36 10.43
CA LYS A 97 -9.03 -0.38 9.37
C LYS A 97 -7.52 -0.25 9.46
N PHE A 98 -7.02 0.98 9.62
CA PHE A 98 -5.58 1.23 9.69
C PHE A 98 -4.97 0.66 10.97
N VAL A 99 -5.65 0.79 12.11
CA VAL A 99 -5.19 0.22 13.38
C VAL A 99 -5.11 -1.30 13.29
N ALA A 100 -6.13 -1.94 12.73
CA ALA A 100 -6.15 -3.40 12.57
C ALA A 100 -5.00 -3.88 11.68
N ARG A 101 -4.78 -3.19 10.56
CA ARG A 101 -3.71 -3.56 9.62
C ARG A 101 -2.33 -3.35 10.24
N LEU A 102 -2.14 -2.26 10.96
CA LEU A 102 -0.89 -1.97 11.64
C LEU A 102 -0.55 -3.05 12.68
N LYS A 103 -1.56 -3.48 13.43
CA LYS A 103 -1.41 -4.56 14.39
C LYS A 103 -0.96 -5.86 13.72
N GLU A 104 -1.60 -6.24 12.62
CA GLU A 104 -1.22 -7.43 11.85
C GLU A 104 0.25 -7.39 11.43
N ILE A 105 0.67 -6.26 10.84
CA ILE A 105 2.02 -6.11 10.33
C ILE A 105 3.05 -6.16 11.46
N ARG A 106 2.77 -5.52 12.59
CA ARG A 106 3.64 -5.55 13.76
C ARG A 106 3.83 -6.96 14.31
N GLU A 107 2.81 -7.79 14.21
CA GLU A 107 2.91 -9.18 14.63
C GLU A 107 3.85 -9.99 13.73
N TRP A 108 4.03 -9.59 12.47
CA TRP A 108 4.95 -10.26 11.55
C TRP A 108 6.41 -9.84 11.73
N LEU A 109 6.65 -8.65 12.26
CA LEU A 109 7.98 -8.07 12.37
C LEU A 109 8.99 -8.93 13.17
N PRO A 110 8.65 -9.53 14.32
CA PRO A 110 9.58 -10.41 15.03
C PRO A 110 10.02 -11.62 14.22
N LYS A 111 9.09 -12.19 13.43
CA LYS A 111 9.36 -13.34 12.58
C LYS A 111 10.34 -12.98 11.47
N GLU A 112 10.18 -11.82 10.85
CA GLU A 112 11.09 -11.33 9.81
C GLU A 112 12.47 -11.04 10.37
N ARG A 113 12.56 -10.44 11.57
CA ARG A 113 13.85 -10.22 12.24
C ARG A 113 14.56 -11.52 12.53
N ALA A 114 13.83 -12.54 12.98
CA ALA A 114 14.41 -13.86 13.24
C ALA A 114 14.96 -14.50 11.96
N LYS A 115 14.25 -14.37 10.85
CA LYS A 115 14.72 -14.86 9.55
C LYS A 115 16.00 -14.15 9.10
N MET A 116 16.04 -12.82 9.24
CA MET A 116 17.20 -12.02 8.88
C MET A 116 18.43 -12.41 9.71
N GLN A 117 18.26 -12.62 11.02
CA GLN A 117 19.33 -13.05 11.89
C GLN A 117 19.89 -14.41 11.50
N ARG A 118 19.04 -15.32 11.06
CA ARG A 118 19.47 -16.64 10.59
C ARG A 118 20.20 -16.56 9.25
N ALA A 119 19.86 -15.61 8.42
CA ALA A 119 20.46 -15.44 7.10
C ALA A 119 21.79 -14.67 7.15
N GLU A 120 22.05 -13.92 8.20
CA GLU A 120 23.31 -13.21 8.36
C GLU A 120 24.46 -14.20 8.56
N PRO A 121 25.55 -14.03 7.81
CA PRO A 121 26.73 -14.84 8.06
C PRO A 121 27.32 -14.54 9.43
N ALA A 122 27.87 -15.56 10.07
CA ALA A 122 28.52 -15.40 11.36
C ALA A 122 29.60 -14.31 11.26
N PRO A 123 29.72 -13.44 12.27
CA PRO A 123 30.76 -12.42 12.26
C PRO A 123 32.13 -13.06 12.18
N ARG A 124 33.02 -12.47 11.38
CA ARG A 124 34.36 -12.97 11.25
C ARG A 124 35.11 -12.89 12.60
N PRO A 125 35.85 -13.91 13.00
CA PRO A 125 36.60 -13.79 14.22
C PRO A 125 37.59 -12.63 14.14
N PRO A 126 37.73 -11.87 15.24
CA PRO A 126 38.69 -10.76 15.26
C PRO A 126 40.13 -11.28 15.09
N GLY A 127 40.93 -10.53 14.36
CA GLY A 127 42.34 -10.80 14.21
C GLY A 127 42.71 -11.94 13.27
N GLY A 128 41.81 -12.26 12.36
CA GLY A 128 42.13 -13.26 11.34
C GLY A 128 43.20 -12.77 10.38
#